data_30487be0feb0fc3f78fec6539a360f11
#
_entry.id   30487be0feb0fc3f78fec6539a360f11
#
_cell.length_a   1.000
_cell.length_b   1.000
_cell.length_c   1.000
_cell.angle_alpha   90.00
_cell.angle_beta   90.00
_cell.angle_gamma   90.00
#
_symmetry.space_group_name_H-M   'P 1'
#
loop_
_entity.id
_entity.type
_entity.pdbx_description
1 polymer ?
#
loop_
_entity_poly.entity_id
_entity_poly.type
_entity_poly.pdbx_seq_one_letter_code
_entity_poly.pdbx_strand_id
1 'polypeptide(L)'
;FQGDKNAPGWAFIYDQALAIEAYTYFADFERAKKVLNFFKRKSQKEGTLFLNAYYINDGTPAQQMVYAEANIHLGIAILQYTKKSRDSRYLGMAEWIAERIIVLQNQDKEGGVRGEPNIEWFAMERNLNACVFFNLLYKVTAKPQYLQARDKLLGWLSRHISEEIAANKTDIVDTNVWAIAAIGPEKLDELGINPDRIVELAEDSRGVKVEYVRPDGQRVKIEGFDFTPERDAAKAGVVYSEGTAQMVLVFKIMANFYYKKGMIAKARSYEVKADAYLVGLGNMIIPGLSLSEQAESCVAYATQDAADTGHGWVMPRSKTSGSISGTVYTLFAYYSYNPLELDKE
;
A
#
# COMPACT_ATOMS: atom_id res chain seq x y z
N PHE A 1 14.34 0.00 14.53
CA PHE A 1 12.93 0.37 14.68
C PHE A 1 12.60 0.44 16.15
N GLN A 2 12.45 1.63 16.71
CA GLN A 2 11.74 1.79 17.96
C GLN A 2 10.25 1.86 17.59
N GLY A 3 9.60 0.70 17.54
CA GLY A 3 8.17 0.64 17.41
C GLY A 3 7.47 1.43 18.51
N ASP A 4 6.18 1.64 18.34
CA ASP A 4 5.30 2.18 19.38
C ASP A 4 5.61 1.52 20.72
N LYS A 5 5.58 2.30 21.80
CA LYS A 5 5.77 1.78 23.16
C LYS A 5 4.82 0.62 23.49
N ASN A 6 3.68 0.54 22.79
CA ASN A 6 2.67 -0.51 22.97
C ASN A 6 2.93 -1.76 22.12
N ALA A 7 3.86 -1.72 21.14
CA ALA A 7 4.22 -2.84 20.27
C ALA A 7 5.75 -3.01 20.14
N PRO A 8 6.51 -3.05 21.26
CA PRO A 8 7.96 -3.15 21.21
C PRO A 8 8.38 -4.50 20.62
N GLY A 9 9.18 -4.46 19.56
CA GLY A 9 9.70 -5.68 18.93
C GLY A 9 8.66 -6.49 18.14
N TRP A 10 7.58 -5.89 17.67
CA TRP A 10 6.63 -6.52 16.77
C TRP A 10 7.06 -6.33 15.31
N ALA A 11 6.90 -7.37 14.52
CA ALA A 11 7.02 -7.38 13.08
C ALA A 11 5.64 -7.62 12.46
N PHE A 12 5.04 -6.57 11.92
CA PHE A 12 3.75 -6.66 11.22
C PHE A 12 3.95 -7.26 9.84
N ILE A 13 3.07 -8.17 9.42
CA ILE A 13 3.23 -8.86 8.13
C ILE A 13 3.11 -7.90 6.93
N TYR A 14 2.31 -6.84 7.04
CA TYR A 14 2.24 -5.80 6.03
C TYR A 14 3.61 -5.15 5.79
N ASP A 15 4.29 -4.70 6.85
CA ASP A 15 5.63 -4.13 6.76
C ASP A 15 6.65 -5.12 6.20
N GLN A 16 6.53 -6.41 6.58
CA GLN A 16 7.39 -7.46 6.07
C GLN A 16 7.16 -7.72 4.57
N ALA A 17 5.92 -7.66 4.11
CA ALA A 17 5.59 -7.76 2.68
C ALA A 17 6.22 -6.61 1.89
N LEU A 18 6.07 -5.37 2.34
CA LEU A 18 6.70 -4.21 1.72
C LEU A 18 8.24 -4.29 1.73
N ALA A 19 8.84 -4.81 2.82
CA ALA A 19 10.27 -5.04 2.87
C ALA A 19 10.74 -6.09 1.83
N ILE A 20 9.98 -7.18 1.65
CA ILE A 20 10.24 -8.17 0.58
C ILE A 20 10.19 -7.51 -0.79
N GLU A 21 9.19 -6.68 -1.06
CA GLU A 21 9.04 -5.97 -2.33
C GLU A 21 10.20 -5.02 -2.58
N ALA A 22 10.61 -4.23 -1.57
CA ALA A 22 11.74 -3.32 -1.68
C ALA A 22 13.05 -4.09 -1.94
N TYR A 23 13.34 -5.13 -1.15
CA TYR A 23 14.52 -5.98 -1.38
C TYR A 23 14.49 -6.61 -2.78
N THR A 24 13.32 -7.04 -3.22
CA THR A 24 13.14 -7.63 -4.56
C THR A 24 13.40 -6.58 -5.64
N TYR A 25 12.86 -5.37 -5.49
CA TYR A 25 13.09 -4.28 -6.43
C TYR A 25 14.58 -3.97 -6.62
N PHE A 26 15.34 -3.91 -5.53
CA PHE A 26 16.78 -3.68 -5.55
C PHE A 26 17.63 -4.94 -5.80
N ALA A 27 17.00 -6.07 -6.14
CA ALA A 27 17.66 -7.37 -6.37
C ALA A 27 18.44 -7.92 -5.15
N ASP A 28 18.11 -7.46 -3.94
CA ASP A 28 18.62 -8.04 -2.69
C ASP A 28 17.82 -9.28 -2.30
N PHE A 29 17.93 -10.30 -3.13
CA PHE A 29 17.16 -11.53 -2.95
C PHE A 29 17.54 -12.29 -1.67
N GLU A 30 18.73 -12.08 -1.13
CA GLU A 30 19.15 -12.76 0.11
C GLU A 30 18.38 -12.23 1.32
N ARG A 31 18.16 -10.90 1.42
CA ARG A 31 17.32 -10.35 2.48
C ARG A 31 15.85 -10.72 2.28
N ALA A 32 15.34 -10.65 1.05
CA ALA A 32 13.97 -11.11 0.74
C ALA A 32 13.74 -12.56 1.15
N LYS A 33 14.68 -13.48 0.84
CA LYS A 33 14.61 -14.90 1.23
C LYS A 33 14.55 -15.10 2.73
N LYS A 34 15.27 -14.30 3.53
CA LYS A 34 15.24 -14.46 5.00
C LYS A 34 13.80 -14.27 5.53
N VAL A 35 13.11 -13.25 5.05
CA VAL A 35 11.71 -12.97 5.43
C VAL A 35 10.77 -14.05 4.87
N LEU A 36 10.90 -14.40 3.60
CA LEU A 36 10.09 -15.43 2.95
C LEU A 36 10.25 -16.80 3.61
N ASN A 37 11.46 -17.18 4.02
CA ASN A 37 11.72 -18.42 4.73
C ASN A 37 11.05 -18.45 6.12
N PHE A 38 10.93 -17.32 6.80
CA PHE A 38 10.17 -17.23 8.05
C PHE A 38 8.71 -17.59 7.79
N PHE A 39 8.05 -16.95 6.85
CA PHE A 39 6.66 -17.24 6.52
C PHE A 39 6.44 -18.66 5.98
N LYS A 40 7.38 -19.19 5.18
CA LYS A 40 7.30 -20.57 4.69
C LYS A 40 7.29 -21.59 5.84
N ARG A 41 8.09 -21.37 6.89
CA ARG A 41 8.06 -22.23 8.08
C ARG A 41 6.76 -22.10 8.89
N LYS A 42 6.14 -20.90 8.88
CA LYS A 42 4.87 -20.65 9.56
C LYS A 42 3.70 -21.28 8.81
N SER A 43 3.63 -21.16 7.49
CA SER A 43 2.54 -21.72 6.67
C SER A 43 2.36 -23.24 6.84
N GLN A 44 3.42 -23.95 7.21
CA GLN A 44 3.37 -25.39 7.47
C GLN A 44 2.70 -25.76 8.80
N LYS A 45 2.54 -24.80 9.73
CA LYS A 45 2.05 -25.01 11.09
C LYS A 45 0.68 -24.38 11.31
N GLU A 46 0.35 -23.34 10.56
CA GLU A 46 -0.88 -22.58 10.73
C GLU A 46 -1.93 -23.08 9.73
N GLY A 47 -3.09 -23.51 10.23
CA GLY A 47 -4.21 -23.97 9.40
C GLY A 47 -5.00 -22.86 8.73
N THR A 48 -4.81 -21.61 9.18
CA THR A 48 -5.45 -20.38 8.72
C THR A 48 -4.44 -19.45 8.04
N LEU A 49 -4.86 -18.27 7.61
CA LEU A 49 -3.96 -17.20 7.18
C LEU A 49 -2.99 -16.80 8.30
N PHE A 50 -1.88 -16.14 7.93
CA PHE A 50 -0.90 -15.64 8.89
C PHE A 50 -1.50 -14.61 9.84
N LEU A 51 -1.03 -14.65 11.09
CA LEU A 51 -1.36 -13.66 12.11
C LEU A 51 -0.74 -12.30 11.78
N ASN A 52 -1.36 -11.22 12.25
CA ASN A 52 -0.97 -9.86 11.87
C ASN A 52 0.43 -9.45 12.30
N ALA A 53 0.92 -9.95 13.45
CA ALA A 53 2.26 -9.60 13.93
C ALA A 53 2.93 -10.76 14.69
N TYR A 54 4.26 -10.77 14.62
CA TYR A 54 5.14 -11.73 15.33
C TYR A 54 6.23 -10.98 16.10
N TYR A 55 6.70 -11.53 17.22
CA TYR A 55 7.84 -11.01 17.93
C TYR A 55 9.15 -11.23 17.13
N ILE A 56 10.00 -10.19 17.07
CA ILE A 56 11.27 -10.24 16.30
C ILE A 56 12.33 -11.17 16.91
N ASN A 57 12.26 -11.41 18.22
CA ASN A 57 13.24 -12.21 18.95
C ASN A 57 13.10 -13.72 18.73
N ASP A 58 11.87 -14.24 18.66
CA ASP A 58 11.61 -15.68 18.59
C ASP A 58 10.56 -16.08 17.54
N GLY A 59 9.91 -15.10 16.92
CA GLY A 59 8.87 -15.30 15.92
C GLY A 59 7.57 -15.88 16.48
N THR A 60 7.35 -15.83 17.80
CA THR A 60 6.05 -16.18 18.38
C THR A 60 4.98 -15.13 18.03
N PRO A 61 3.69 -15.48 18.02
CA PRO A 61 2.62 -14.52 17.77
C PRO A 61 2.65 -13.36 18.76
N ALA A 62 2.72 -12.14 18.23
CA ALA A 62 2.59 -10.91 19.02
C ALA A 62 1.15 -10.40 19.01
N GLN A 63 0.42 -10.63 17.92
CA GLN A 63 -0.99 -10.32 17.79
C GLN A 63 -1.71 -11.50 17.14
N GLN A 64 -2.75 -12.02 17.78
CA GLN A 64 -3.49 -13.20 17.32
C GLN A 64 -4.67 -12.85 16.38
N MET A 65 -4.62 -11.69 15.73
CA MET A 65 -5.60 -11.30 14.73
C MET A 65 -5.12 -11.68 13.35
N VAL A 66 -6.04 -12.03 12.47
CA VAL A 66 -5.78 -12.32 11.06
C VAL A 66 -6.42 -11.22 10.23
N TYR A 67 -5.60 -10.50 9.46
CA TYR A 67 -6.09 -9.54 8.49
C TYR A 67 -5.87 -10.08 7.07
N ALA A 68 -6.97 -10.24 6.33
CA ALA A 68 -6.92 -10.70 4.95
C ALA A 68 -6.03 -9.81 4.09
N GLU A 69 -6.11 -8.50 4.28
CA GLU A 69 -5.34 -7.51 3.54
C GLU A 69 -3.83 -7.67 3.68
N ALA A 70 -3.33 -7.79 4.93
CA ALA A 70 -1.91 -7.97 5.18
C ALA A 70 -1.37 -9.29 4.56
N ASN A 71 -2.20 -10.34 4.52
CA ASN A 71 -1.90 -11.60 3.85
C ASN A 71 -1.90 -11.45 2.31
N ILE A 72 -2.80 -10.65 1.75
CA ILE A 72 -2.84 -10.34 0.32
C ILE A 72 -1.54 -9.63 -0.10
N HIS A 73 -1.09 -8.63 0.66
CA HIS A 73 0.19 -7.95 0.40
C HIS A 73 1.38 -8.92 0.43
N LEU A 74 1.42 -9.84 1.40
CA LEU A 74 2.44 -10.89 1.41
C LEU A 74 2.37 -11.77 0.14
N GLY A 75 1.17 -12.11 -0.31
CA GLY A 75 0.95 -12.83 -1.56
C GLY A 75 1.50 -12.07 -2.78
N ILE A 76 1.22 -10.77 -2.88
CA ILE A 76 1.75 -9.90 -3.94
C ILE A 76 3.29 -9.88 -3.89
N ALA A 77 3.88 -9.67 -2.72
CA ALA A 77 5.33 -9.64 -2.52
C ALA A 77 6.00 -10.96 -2.95
N ILE A 78 5.37 -12.11 -2.66
CA ILE A 78 5.85 -13.42 -3.12
C ILE A 78 5.86 -13.50 -4.66
N LEU A 79 4.83 -12.97 -5.32
CA LEU A 79 4.73 -13.00 -6.78
C LEU A 79 5.75 -12.08 -7.43
N GLN A 80 5.97 -10.88 -6.89
CA GLN A 80 7.03 -9.98 -7.32
C GLN A 80 8.41 -10.64 -7.19
N TYR A 81 8.67 -11.26 -6.03
CA TYR A 81 9.91 -12.00 -5.81
C TYR A 81 10.06 -13.15 -6.81
N THR A 82 9.01 -13.96 -6.99
CA THR A 82 9.03 -15.12 -7.89
C THR A 82 9.35 -14.69 -9.32
N LYS A 83 8.71 -13.62 -9.81
CA LYS A 83 8.93 -13.12 -11.18
C LYS A 83 10.36 -12.58 -11.35
N LYS A 84 10.82 -11.72 -10.45
CA LYS A 84 12.10 -11.03 -10.60
C LYS A 84 13.31 -11.93 -10.32
N SER A 85 13.24 -12.80 -9.31
CA SER A 85 14.32 -13.73 -8.96
C SER A 85 14.31 -15.02 -9.78
N ARG A 86 13.21 -15.34 -10.46
CA ARG A 86 12.94 -16.64 -11.12
C ARG A 86 12.94 -17.82 -10.16
N ASP A 87 12.74 -17.58 -8.87
CA ASP A 87 12.72 -18.58 -7.81
C ASP A 87 11.28 -18.85 -7.36
N SER A 88 10.73 -19.98 -7.77
CA SER A 88 9.34 -20.38 -7.51
C SER A 88 9.10 -21.10 -6.18
N ARG A 89 10.13 -21.23 -5.30
CA ARG A 89 10.04 -22.00 -4.04
C ARG A 89 8.94 -21.53 -3.09
N TYR A 90 8.48 -20.29 -3.24
CA TYR A 90 7.45 -19.68 -2.37
C TYR A 90 6.09 -19.56 -3.06
N LEU A 91 5.99 -19.92 -4.36
CA LEU A 91 4.75 -19.80 -5.12
C LEU A 91 3.58 -20.57 -4.48
N GLY A 92 3.83 -21.78 -3.99
CA GLY A 92 2.80 -22.57 -3.28
C GLY A 92 2.26 -21.89 -2.02
N MET A 93 3.05 -21.01 -1.36
CA MET A 93 2.57 -20.21 -0.24
C MET A 93 1.63 -19.08 -0.70
N ALA A 94 1.91 -18.43 -1.85
CA ALA A 94 0.98 -17.46 -2.44
C ALA A 94 -0.34 -18.14 -2.86
N GLU A 95 -0.27 -19.31 -3.47
CA GLU A 95 -1.46 -20.10 -3.82
C GLU A 95 -2.27 -20.50 -2.57
N TRP A 96 -1.60 -20.92 -1.52
CA TRP A 96 -2.23 -21.24 -0.23
C TRP A 96 -2.96 -20.02 0.39
N ILE A 97 -2.38 -18.82 0.31
CA ILE A 97 -3.07 -17.58 0.71
C ILE A 97 -4.29 -17.35 -0.19
N ALA A 98 -4.13 -17.44 -1.50
CA ALA A 98 -5.20 -17.18 -2.46
C ALA A 98 -6.42 -18.08 -2.27
N GLU A 99 -6.23 -19.37 -2.00
CA GLU A 99 -7.32 -20.30 -1.73
C GLU A 99 -8.17 -19.86 -0.54
N ARG A 100 -7.55 -19.33 0.50
CA ARG A 100 -8.25 -18.82 1.69
C ARG A 100 -8.96 -17.50 1.44
N ILE A 101 -8.38 -16.62 0.63
CA ILE A 101 -9.06 -15.39 0.19
C ILE A 101 -10.26 -15.71 -0.70
N ILE A 102 -10.18 -16.73 -1.57
CA ILE A 102 -11.32 -17.20 -2.36
C ILE A 102 -12.45 -17.72 -1.46
N VAL A 103 -12.13 -18.39 -0.35
CA VAL A 103 -13.15 -18.82 0.61
C VAL A 103 -13.87 -17.60 1.21
N LEU A 104 -13.14 -16.53 1.58
CA LEU A 104 -13.75 -15.29 2.07
C LEU A 104 -14.60 -14.60 0.98
N GLN A 105 -14.14 -14.58 -0.26
CA GLN A 105 -14.88 -14.04 -1.40
C GLN A 105 -16.19 -14.80 -1.66
N ASN A 106 -16.18 -16.13 -1.57
CA ASN A 106 -17.36 -16.95 -1.82
C ASN A 106 -18.43 -16.84 -0.73
N GLN A 107 -18.13 -16.21 0.41
CA GLN A 107 -19.12 -15.88 1.43
C GLN A 107 -19.98 -14.67 1.06
N ASP A 108 -19.56 -13.89 0.07
CA ASP A 108 -20.31 -12.76 -0.45
C ASP A 108 -20.98 -13.08 -1.81
N LYS A 109 -22.27 -12.74 -1.91
CA LYS A 109 -23.06 -12.98 -3.13
C LYS A 109 -22.65 -12.05 -4.28
N GLU A 110 -22.12 -10.88 -3.96
CA GLU A 110 -21.70 -9.87 -4.93
C GLU A 110 -20.24 -10.04 -5.39
N GLY A 111 -19.49 -10.89 -4.71
CA GLY A 111 -18.13 -11.27 -5.09
C GLY A 111 -17.03 -10.44 -4.45
N GLY A 112 -17.33 -9.62 -3.43
CA GLY A 112 -16.35 -8.91 -2.62
C GLY A 112 -15.65 -9.81 -1.60
N VAL A 113 -14.47 -9.40 -1.14
CA VAL A 113 -13.73 -10.04 -0.05
C VAL A 113 -14.00 -9.30 1.25
N ARG A 114 -14.56 -10.00 2.22
CA ARG A 114 -14.75 -9.50 3.59
C ARG A 114 -13.42 -9.41 4.34
N GLY A 115 -13.39 -8.58 5.38
CA GLY A 115 -12.19 -8.34 6.17
C GLY A 115 -11.67 -9.55 6.92
N GLU A 116 -12.58 -10.26 7.53
CA GLU A 116 -12.36 -11.44 8.36
C GLU A 116 -13.62 -12.33 8.34
N PRO A 117 -13.55 -13.59 8.76
CA PRO A 117 -14.69 -14.50 8.71
C PRO A 117 -15.97 -13.99 9.42
N ASN A 118 -15.82 -13.12 10.41
CA ASN A 118 -16.92 -12.59 11.22
C ASN A 118 -17.16 -11.08 11.02
N ILE A 119 -16.55 -10.46 10.03
CA ILE A 119 -16.71 -9.03 9.73
C ILE A 119 -17.61 -8.86 8.51
N GLU A 120 -18.69 -8.10 8.66
CA GLU A 120 -19.67 -7.87 7.60
C GLU A 120 -19.31 -6.72 6.66
N TRP A 121 -18.40 -5.83 7.05
CA TRP A 121 -18.02 -4.70 6.20
C TRP A 121 -16.91 -5.06 5.20
N PHE A 122 -16.89 -4.33 4.10
CA PHE A 122 -15.92 -4.43 3.02
C PHE A 122 -15.03 -3.18 3.02
N ALA A 123 -13.72 -3.37 2.87
CA ALA A 123 -12.81 -2.27 2.57
C ALA A 123 -12.50 -2.25 1.08
N MET A 124 -12.60 -1.09 0.45
CA MET A 124 -12.31 -0.91 -0.97
C MET A 124 -10.86 -1.31 -1.28
N GLU A 125 -9.90 -0.81 -0.50
CA GLU A 125 -8.47 -1.09 -0.67
C GLU A 125 -8.16 -2.58 -0.65
N ARG A 126 -8.74 -3.33 0.29
CA ARG A 126 -8.58 -4.79 0.35
C ARG A 126 -9.07 -5.47 -0.91
N ASN A 127 -10.22 -5.05 -1.44
CA ASN A 127 -10.78 -5.61 -2.65
C ASN A 127 -9.95 -5.25 -3.89
N LEU A 128 -9.37 -4.05 -3.93
CA LEU A 128 -8.39 -3.66 -4.96
C LEU A 128 -7.14 -4.54 -4.90
N ASN A 129 -6.55 -4.71 -3.72
CA ASN A 129 -5.36 -5.53 -3.52
C ASN A 129 -5.62 -7.01 -3.83
N ALA A 130 -6.80 -7.55 -3.46
CA ALA A 130 -7.20 -8.91 -3.81
C ALA A 130 -7.37 -9.08 -5.33
N CYS A 131 -7.95 -8.10 -6.02
CA CYS A 131 -8.08 -8.10 -7.47
C CYS A 131 -6.69 -8.16 -8.15
N VAL A 132 -5.75 -7.34 -7.69
CA VAL A 132 -4.35 -7.36 -8.12
C VAL A 132 -3.73 -8.73 -7.85
N PHE A 133 -3.83 -9.24 -6.64
CA PHE A 133 -3.24 -10.50 -6.23
C PHE A 133 -3.67 -11.65 -7.12
N PHE A 134 -4.97 -11.79 -7.38
CA PHE A 134 -5.48 -12.83 -8.28
C PHE A 134 -5.05 -12.61 -9.73
N ASN A 135 -4.98 -11.36 -10.20
CA ASN A 135 -4.47 -11.06 -11.53
C ASN A 135 -3.00 -11.46 -11.70
N LEU A 136 -2.15 -11.14 -10.71
CA LEU A 136 -0.74 -11.52 -10.71
C LEU A 136 -0.57 -13.05 -10.62
N LEU A 137 -1.35 -13.72 -9.76
CA LEU A 137 -1.35 -15.18 -9.67
C LEU A 137 -1.72 -15.83 -10.99
N TYR A 138 -2.76 -15.32 -11.66
CA TYR A 138 -3.14 -15.82 -12.98
C TYR A 138 -2.01 -15.63 -13.99
N LYS A 139 -1.35 -14.46 -14.02
CA LYS A 139 -0.21 -14.20 -14.91
C LYS A 139 0.96 -15.14 -14.67
N VAL A 140 1.20 -15.55 -13.42
CA VAL A 140 2.32 -16.44 -13.06
C VAL A 140 1.98 -17.92 -13.26
N THR A 141 0.72 -18.32 -12.97
CA THR A 141 0.34 -19.73 -12.88
C THR A 141 -0.53 -20.21 -14.04
N ALA A 142 -1.16 -19.30 -14.77
CA ALA A 142 -2.20 -19.53 -15.80
C ALA A 142 -3.44 -20.34 -15.30
N LYS A 143 -3.64 -20.47 -13.97
CA LYS A 143 -4.76 -21.21 -13.38
C LYS A 143 -6.08 -20.42 -13.48
N PRO A 144 -7.12 -20.95 -14.18
CA PRO A 144 -8.35 -20.20 -14.47
C PRO A 144 -9.12 -19.71 -13.22
N GLN A 145 -8.99 -20.41 -12.09
CA GLN A 145 -9.69 -20.04 -10.86
C GLN A 145 -9.30 -18.63 -10.36
N TYR A 146 -8.04 -18.22 -10.56
CA TYR A 146 -7.58 -16.88 -10.16
C TYR A 146 -8.12 -15.81 -11.09
N LEU A 147 -8.24 -16.11 -12.38
CA LEU A 147 -8.91 -15.22 -13.33
C LEU A 147 -10.38 -15.01 -12.97
N GLN A 148 -11.10 -16.09 -12.63
CA GLN A 148 -12.49 -16.02 -12.20
C GLN A 148 -12.67 -15.21 -10.91
N ALA A 149 -11.79 -15.41 -9.92
CA ALA A 149 -11.81 -14.66 -8.67
C ALA A 149 -11.56 -13.16 -8.91
N ARG A 150 -10.57 -12.82 -9.76
CA ARG A 150 -10.30 -11.46 -10.20
C ARG A 150 -11.51 -10.81 -10.88
N ASP A 151 -12.15 -11.52 -11.81
CA ASP A 151 -13.27 -10.97 -12.59
C ASP A 151 -14.50 -10.68 -11.73
N LYS A 152 -14.79 -11.53 -10.73
CA LYS A 152 -15.80 -11.25 -9.69
C LYS A 152 -15.49 -9.95 -8.94
N LEU A 153 -14.24 -9.79 -8.49
CA LEU A 153 -13.79 -8.57 -7.80
C LEU A 153 -13.87 -7.34 -8.68
N LEU A 154 -13.45 -7.44 -9.94
CA LEU A 154 -13.52 -6.32 -10.86
C LEU A 154 -14.96 -5.83 -11.07
N GLY A 155 -15.93 -6.76 -11.16
CA GLY A 155 -17.35 -6.43 -11.21
C GLY A 155 -17.86 -5.76 -9.92
N TRP A 156 -17.44 -6.24 -8.75
CA TRP A 156 -17.76 -5.63 -7.46
C TRP A 156 -17.17 -4.21 -7.35
N LEU A 157 -15.88 -4.06 -7.64
CA LEU A 157 -15.16 -2.80 -7.59
C LEU A 157 -15.76 -1.74 -8.51
N SER A 158 -16.10 -2.11 -9.76
CA SER A 158 -16.69 -1.19 -10.73
C SER A 158 -17.99 -0.57 -10.22
N ARG A 159 -18.87 -1.39 -9.60
CA ARG A 159 -20.13 -0.87 -9.02
C ARG A 159 -19.86 0.06 -7.85
N HIS A 160 -19.06 -0.36 -6.88
CA HIS A 160 -18.86 0.38 -5.63
C HIS A 160 -18.08 1.69 -5.85
N ILE A 161 -17.02 1.69 -6.68
CA ILE A 161 -16.29 2.92 -7.03
C ILE A 161 -17.23 3.92 -7.70
N SER A 162 -18.08 3.45 -8.65
CA SER A 162 -19.02 4.33 -9.34
C SER A 162 -20.06 4.93 -8.39
N GLU A 163 -20.58 4.14 -7.44
CA GLU A 163 -21.53 4.59 -6.42
C GLU A 163 -20.91 5.62 -5.47
N GLU A 164 -19.67 5.42 -5.06
CA GLU A 164 -18.95 6.33 -4.16
C GLU A 164 -18.64 7.68 -4.84
N ILE A 165 -18.17 7.64 -6.09
CA ILE A 165 -17.95 8.85 -6.89
C ILE A 165 -19.26 9.62 -7.08
N ALA A 166 -20.36 8.93 -7.43
CA ALA A 166 -21.66 9.56 -7.62
C ALA A 166 -22.22 10.19 -6.35
N ALA A 167 -21.95 9.57 -5.20
CA ALA A 167 -22.38 10.07 -3.89
C ALA A 167 -21.46 11.16 -3.32
N ASN A 168 -20.39 11.55 -4.01
CA ASN A 168 -19.36 12.46 -3.49
C ASN A 168 -18.88 12.08 -2.06
N LYS A 169 -18.79 10.80 -1.77
CA LYS A 169 -18.31 10.30 -0.48
C LYS A 169 -16.83 10.58 -0.33
N THR A 170 -16.50 11.57 0.46
CA THR A 170 -15.11 11.98 0.72
C THR A 170 -14.40 11.11 1.77
N ASP A 171 -15.14 10.31 2.53
CA ASP A 171 -14.60 9.50 3.63
C ASP A 171 -13.82 8.26 3.14
N ILE A 172 -13.95 7.93 1.84
CA ILE A 172 -13.42 6.70 1.21
C ILE A 172 -12.42 7.03 0.08
N VAL A 173 -12.08 8.28 -0.11
CA VAL A 173 -11.37 8.78 -1.31
C VAL A 173 -9.92 8.31 -1.40
N ASP A 174 -9.20 8.15 -0.30
CA ASP A 174 -7.83 7.63 -0.30
C ASP A 174 -7.74 6.20 -0.85
N THR A 175 -8.75 5.38 -0.56
CA THR A 175 -8.83 4.02 -1.12
C THR A 175 -9.18 3.99 -2.60
N ASN A 176 -10.00 4.92 -3.09
CA ASN A 176 -10.35 4.98 -4.50
C ASN A 176 -9.18 5.39 -5.40
N VAL A 177 -8.29 6.25 -4.90
CA VAL A 177 -7.07 6.64 -5.64
C VAL A 177 -6.21 5.42 -5.94
N TRP A 178 -6.15 4.47 -5.01
CA TRP A 178 -5.39 3.24 -5.19
C TRP A 178 -5.92 2.37 -6.34
N ALA A 179 -7.20 2.58 -6.77
CA ALA A 179 -7.75 1.94 -7.94
C ALA A 179 -6.99 2.28 -9.23
N ILE A 180 -6.41 3.49 -9.32
CA ILE A 180 -5.59 3.90 -10.47
C ILE A 180 -4.31 3.06 -10.54
N ALA A 181 -3.68 2.75 -9.41
CA ALA A 181 -2.50 1.89 -9.37
C ALA A 181 -2.84 0.41 -9.56
N ALA A 182 -4.00 -0.04 -9.03
CA ALA A 182 -4.41 -1.43 -9.02
C ALA A 182 -5.06 -1.91 -10.33
N ILE A 183 -5.94 -1.10 -10.91
CA ILE A 183 -6.74 -1.43 -12.09
C ILE A 183 -6.12 -0.81 -13.35
N GLY A 184 -5.53 0.36 -13.22
CA GLY A 184 -5.01 1.16 -14.31
C GLY A 184 -6.02 2.18 -14.86
N PRO A 185 -5.58 3.39 -15.24
CA PRO A 185 -6.47 4.45 -15.73
C PRO A 185 -7.16 4.08 -17.05
N GLU A 186 -6.51 3.31 -17.93
CA GLU A 186 -7.10 2.81 -19.16
C GLU A 186 -8.32 1.91 -18.88
N LYS A 187 -8.18 1.00 -17.91
CA LYS A 187 -9.26 0.06 -17.57
C LYS A 187 -10.39 0.75 -16.81
N LEU A 188 -10.08 1.71 -15.96
CA LEU A 188 -11.10 2.54 -15.29
C LEU A 188 -11.93 3.32 -16.32
N ASP A 189 -11.30 3.93 -17.32
CA ASP A 189 -11.94 4.67 -18.41
C ASP A 189 -12.89 3.74 -19.23
N GLU A 190 -12.44 2.50 -19.54
CA GLU A 190 -13.27 1.46 -20.16
C GLU A 190 -14.51 1.05 -19.33
N LEU A 191 -14.39 1.12 -18.02
CA LEU A 191 -15.48 0.84 -17.07
C LEU A 191 -16.40 2.05 -16.84
N GLY A 192 -16.14 3.18 -17.52
CA GLY A 192 -16.91 4.43 -17.38
C GLY A 192 -16.57 5.21 -16.10
N ILE A 193 -15.46 4.88 -15.45
CA ILE A 193 -14.97 5.54 -14.24
C ILE A 193 -13.89 6.54 -14.65
N ASN A 194 -14.14 7.84 -14.43
CA ASN A 194 -13.17 8.87 -14.77
C ASN A 194 -12.02 8.92 -13.73
N PRO A 195 -10.77 8.57 -14.12
CA PRO A 195 -9.65 8.55 -13.18
C PRO A 195 -9.24 9.95 -12.70
N ASP A 196 -9.45 11.02 -13.50
CA ASP A 196 -9.20 12.39 -13.03
C ASP A 196 -10.11 12.74 -11.86
N ARG A 197 -11.40 12.34 -11.93
CA ARG A 197 -12.35 12.63 -10.86
C ARG A 197 -11.96 11.97 -9.55
N ILE A 198 -11.41 10.77 -9.61
CA ILE A 198 -10.85 10.09 -8.42
C ILE A 198 -9.73 10.94 -7.80
N VAL A 199 -8.79 11.41 -8.63
CA VAL A 199 -7.67 12.24 -8.17
C VAL A 199 -8.14 13.56 -7.58
N GLU A 200 -9.06 14.26 -8.27
CA GLU A 200 -9.63 15.52 -7.80
C GLU A 200 -10.29 15.38 -6.42
N LEU A 201 -11.12 14.34 -6.24
CA LEU A 201 -11.77 14.08 -4.96
C LEU A 201 -10.75 13.85 -3.83
N ALA A 202 -9.64 13.14 -4.11
CA ALA A 202 -8.58 12.92 -3.14
C ALA A 202 -7.87 14.21 -2.76
N GLU A 203 -7.50 15.04 -3.76
CA GLU A 203 -6.85 16.33 -3.52
C GLU A 203 -7.77 17.27 -2.71
N ASP A 204 -9.07 17.34 -3.05
CA ASP A 204 -10.04 18.20 -2.39
C ASP A 204 -10.33 17.79 -0.94
N SER A 205 -10.26 16.48 -0.63
CA SER A 205 -10.66 15.97 0.69
C SER A 205 -9.49 15.74 1.65
N ARG A 206 -8.29 15.46 1.14
CA ARG A 206 -7.14 15.04 1.95
C ARG A 206 -5.87 15.84 1.70
N GLY A 207 -5.84 16.68 0.66
CA GLY A 207 -4.69 17.54 0.34
C GLY A 207 -4.45 18.56 1.43
N VAL A 208 -3.24 18.62 1.99
CA VAL A 208 -2.86 19.54 3.06
C VAL A 208 -1.51 20.22 2.77
N LYS A 209 -1.36 21.43 3.32
CA LYS A 209 -0.09 22.19 3.31
C LYS A 209 0.28 22.53 4.74
N VAL A 210 1.43 22.06 5.20
CA VAL A 210 1.88 22.22 6.57
C VAL A 210 3.26 22.87 6.68
N GLU A 211 3.50 23.58 7.77
CA GLU A 211 4.86 23.96 8.17
C GLU A 211 5.50 22.79 8.92
N TYR A 212 6.67 22.38 8.46
CA TYR A 212 7.43 21.27 9.04
C TYR A 212 8.81 21.72 9.45
N VAL A 213 9.22 21.30 10.63
CA VAL A 213 10.58 21.49 11.11
C VAL A 213 11.34 20.19 10.88
N ARG A 214 12.28 20.21 9.96
CA ARG A 214 13.15 19.08 9.62
C ARG A 214 14.02 18.66 10.81
N PRO A 215 14.59 17.45 10.79
CA PRO A 215 15.53 17.00 11.83
C PRO A 215 16.75 17.93 12.02
N ASP A 216 17.18 18.65 10.97
CA ASP A 216 18.27 19.62 11.01
C ASP A 216 17.85 21.01 11.56
N GLY A 217 16.57 21.16 11.95
CA GLY A 217 16.01 22.40 12.50
C GLY A 217 15.50 23.39 11.45
N GLN A 218 15.68 23.14 10.15
CA GLN A 218 15.18 24.00 9.09
C GLN A 218 13.63 23.93 9.01
N ARG A 219 12.98 25.09 8.91
CA ARG A 219 11.54 25.19 8.65
C ARG A 219 11.27 25.19 7.16
N VAL A 220 10.40 24.30 6.73
CA VAL A 220 9.98 24.15 5.33
C VAL A 220 8.46 24.02 5.24
N LYS A 221 7.89 24.39 4.10
CA LYS A 221 6.50 24.07 3.79
C LYS A 221 6.46 22.75 3.04
N ILE A 222 5.58 21.85 3.47
CA ILE A 222 5.36 20.54 2.85
C ILE A 222 3.90 20.47 2.40
N GLU A 223 3.70 19.98 1.20
CA GLU A 223 2.39 19.59 0.67
C GLU A 223 2.32 18.07 0.65
N GLY A 224 1.15 17.53 0.97
CA GLY A 224 0.91 16.09 0.99
C GLY A 224 -0.54 15.77 1.31
N PHE A 225 -0.78 14.55 1.79
CA PHE A 225 -2.11 14.04 2.09
C PHE A 225 -2.22 13.65 3.56
N ASP A 226 -3.37 14.02 4.16
CA ASP A 226 -3.71 13.64 5.53
C ASP A 226 -4.40 12.26 5.57
N PHE A 227 -4.43 11.65 6.75
CA PHE A 227 -5.20 10.43 7.02
C PHE A 227 -6.71 10.67 6.97
N THR A 228 -7.15 11.85 7.40
CA THR A 228 -8.56 12.17 7.58
C THR A 228 -8.99 13.37 6.73
N PRO A 229 -10.27 13.44 6.32
CA PRO A 229 -10.79 14.63 5.68
C PRO A 229 -10.68 15.86 6.59
N GLU A 230 -10.47 17.04 5.99
CA GLU A 230 -10.39 18.33 6.69
C GLU A 230 -11.61 18.63 7.58
N ARG A 231 -12.75 17.95 7.34
CA ARG A 231 -13.96 18.07 8.18
C ARG A 231 -13.76 17.65 9.64
N ASP A 232 -12.78 16.82 9.91
CA ASP A 232 -12.36 16.47 11.27
C ASP A 232 -11.33 17.48 11.80
N ALA A 233 -11.58 18.76 11.58
CA ALA A 233 -10.66 19.89 11.67
C ALA A 233 -9.83 20.00 12.97
N ALA A 234 -10.22 19.36 14.06
CA ALA A 234 -9.41 19.31 15.28
C ALA A 234 -8.10 18.49 15.09
N LYS A 235 -8.00 17.73 14.01
CA LYS A 235 -6.90 16.78 13.71
C LYS A 235 -6.29 16.97 12.33
N ALA A 236 -6.85 17.87 11.50
CA ALA A 236 -6.39 18.17 10.16
C ALA A 236 -5.02 18.83 10.13
N GLY A 237 -4.33 18.72 9.01
CA GLY A 237 -3.04 19.38 8.79
C GLY A 237 -1.82 18.50 9.10
N VAL A 238 -1.92 17.19 8.92
CA VAL A 238 -0.82 16.23 9.01
C VAL A 238 -0.50 15.67 7.63
N VAL A 239 0.74 15.77 7.17
CA VAL A 239 1.18 15.02 6.00
C VAL A 239 1.59 13.62 6.46
N TYR A 240 0.91 12.63 5.93
CA TYR A 240 1.16 11.20 6.12
C TYR A 240 2.02 10.67 4.97
N SER A 241 3.18 10.10 5.29
CA SER A 241 4.19 9.79 4.27
C SER A 241 3.77 8.68 3.31
N GLU A 242 3.14 7.61 3.80
CA GLU A 242 2.71 6.49 2.96
C GLU A 242 1.67 6.93 1.94
N GLY A 243 0.54 7.51 2.38
CA GLY A 243 -0.52 7.97 1.49
C GLY A 243 -0.03 9.05 0.51
N THR A 244 0.86 9.96 0.98
CA THR A 244 1.47 10.96 0.09
C THR A 244 2.35 10.29 -0.98
N ALA A 245 3.13 9.27 -0.63
CA ALA A 245 3.96 8.53 -1.58
C ALA A 245 3.12 7.70 -2.58
N GLN A 246 2.02 7.11 -2.13
CA GLN A 246 1.05 6.43 -2.99
C GLN A 246 0.43 7.41 -4.01
N MET A 247 0.08 8.63 -3.57
CA MET A 247 -0.41 9.67 -4.48
C MET A 247 0.64 10.12 -5.50
N VAL A 248 1.91 10.25 -5.12
CA VAL A 248 3.00 10.53 -6.07
C VAL A 248 3.05 9.45 -7.15
N LEU A 249 2.95 8.17 -6.76
CA LEU A 249 2.92 7.07 -7.71
C LEU A 249 1.72 7.17 -8.66
N VAL A 250 0.54 7.48 -8.13
CA VAL A 250 -0.68 7.68 -8.93
C VAL A 250 -0.52 8.84 -9.92
N PHE A 251 0.03 9.97 -9.50
CA PHE A 251 0.29 11.08 -10.42
C PHE A 251 1.24 10.69 -11.56
N LYS A 252 2.27 9.89 -11.28
CA LYS A 252 3.18 9.39 -12.33
C LYS A 252 2.47 8.41 -13.28
N ILE A 253 1.59 7.56 -12.77
CA ILE A 253 0.75 6.68 -13.61
C ILE A 253 -0.17 7.51 -14.50
N MET A 254 -0.83 8.55 -13.96
CA MET A 254 -1.69 9.45 -14.72
C MET A 254 -0.92 10.26 -15.76
N ALA A 255 0.28 10.73 -15.43
CA ALA A 255 1.16 11.41 -16.39
C ALA A 255 1.48 10.48 -17.59
N ASN A 256 1.89 9.25 -17.31
CA ASN A 256 2.17 8.26 -18.35
C ASN A 256 0.94 7.93 -19.21
N PHE A 257 -0.24 7.81 -18.60
CA PHE A 257 -1.50 7.62 -19.30
C PHE A 257 -1.79 8.74 -20.29
N TYR A 258 -1.59 10.01 -19.89
CA TYR A 258 -1.80 11.16 -20.77
C TYR A 258 -0.70 11.34 -21.82
N TYR A 259 0.53 10.97 -21.53
CA TYR A 259 1.59 10.91 -22.57
C TYR A 259 1.23 9.92 -23.67
N LYS A 260 0.74 8.73 -23.33
CA LYS A 260 0.28 7.72 -24.31
C LYS A 260 -0.89 8.24 -25.16
N LYS A 261 -1.75 9.08 -24.60
CA LYS A 261 -2.87 9.74 -25.32
C LYS A 261 -2.45 10.99 -26.12
N GLY A 262 -1.17 11.40 -26.08
CA GLY A 262 -0.68 12.61 -26.72
C GLY A 262 -1.08 13.93 -26.03
N MET A 263 -1.65 13.87 -24.83
CA MET A 263 -2.13 15.01 -24.04
C MET A 263 -0.99 15.60 -23.19
N ILE A 264 0.04 16.13 -23.84
CA ILE A 264 1.31 16.54 -23.22
C ILE A 264 1.13 17.54 -22.08
N ALA A 265 0.30 18.56 -22.25
CA ALA A 265 0.09 19.59 -21.22
C ALA A 265 -0.50 18.99 -19.94
N LYS A 266 -1.46 18.07 -20.08
CA LYS A 266 -2.09 17.38 -18.96
C LYS A 266 -1.12 16.39 -18.29
N ALA A 267 -0.35 15.65 -19.06
CA ALA A 267 0.70 14.79 -18.53
C ALA A 267 1.69 15.56 -17.66
N ARG A 268 2.18 16.71 -18.17
CA ARG A 268 3.10 17.58 -17.41
C ARG A 268 2.50 18.15 -16.14
N SER A 269 1.19 18.45 -16.12
CA SER A 269 0.54 18.92 -14.88
C SER A 269 0.60 17.86 -13.77
N TYR A 270 0.44 16.58 -14.11
CA TYR A 270 0.59 15.48 -13.17
C TYR A 270 2.05 15.26 -12.72
N GLU A 271 3.03 15.42 -13.62
CA GLU A 271 4.45 15.35 -13.26
C GLU A 271 4.84 16.45 -12.25
N VAL A 272 4.41 17.69 -12.49
CA VAL A 272 4.68 18.81 -11.57
C VAL A 272 4.12 18.54 -10.18
N LYS A 273 2.92 17.97 -10.08
CA LYS A 273 2.34 17.55 -8.80
C LYS A 273 3.17 16.44 -8.15
N ALA A 274 3.51 15.40 -8.91
CA ALA A 274 4.33 14.30 -8.41
C ALA A 274 5.66 14.79 -7.83
N ASP A 275 6.34 15.68 -8.54
CA ASP A 275 7.63 16.25 -8.11
C ASP A 275 7.49 17.10 -6.85
N ALA A 276 6.45 17.93 -6.76
CA ALA A 276 6.21 18.78 -5.58
C ALA A 276 6.01 17.95 -4.31
N TYR A 277 5.18 16.90 -4.37
CA TYR A 277 4.94 16.00 -3.24
C TYR A 277 6.17 15.14 -2.91
N LEU A 278 6.93 14.71 -3.93
CA LEU A 278 8.16 13.95 -3.71
C LEU A 278 9.24 14.79 -3.00
N VAL A 279 9.36 16.08 -3.32
CA VAL A 279 10.20 17.02 -2.58
C VAL A 279 9.74 17.15 -1.13
N GLY A 280 8.43 17.19 -0.89
CA GLY A 280 7.85 17.18 0.45
C GLY A 280 8.28 15.96 1.26
N LEU A 281 8.17 14.77 0.68
CA LEU A 281 8.62 13.50 1.31
C LEU A 281 10.13 13.50 1.56
N GLY A 282 10.94 14.04 0.65
CA GLY A 282 12.39 14.22 0.83
C GLY A 282 12.74 15.07 2.07
N ASN A 283 11.92 16.08 2.38
CA ASN A 283 12.09 16.89 3.60
C ASN A 283 11.72 16.13 4.89
N MET A 284 10.97 15.02 4.79
CA MET A 284 10.61 14.18 5.94
C MET A 284 11.63 13.07 6.23
N ILE A 285 12.73 13.01 5.49
CA ILE A 285 13.79 12.01 5.73
C ILE A 285 14.46 12.28 7.08
N ILE A 286 14.47 11.26 7.92
CA ILE A 286 15.18 11.22 9.20
C ILE A 286 16.51 10.51 8.97
N PRO A 287 17.66 11.17 9.22
CA PRO A 287 18.93 10.47 9.22
C PRO A 287 18.99 9.53 10.42
N GLY A 288 19.29 8.27 10.18
CA GLY A 288 19.48 7.26 11.22
C GLY A 288 20.95 6.96 11.43
N LEU A 289 21.29 6.59 12.66
CA LEU A 289 22.54 5.91 12.98
C LEU A 289 22.23 4.42 13.07
N SER A 290 22.75 3.61 12.15
CA SER A 290 22.62 2.17 12.27
C SER A 290 23.53 1.62 13.36
N LEU A 291 23.16 0.48 13.92
CA LEU A 291 24.04 -0.28 14.82
C LEU A 291 25.33 -0.78 14.12
N SER A 292 25.38 -0.69 12.79
CA SER A 292 26.51 -1.08 11.93
C SER A 292 27.37 0.09 11.47
N GLU A 293 27.20 1.30 12.04
CA GLU A 293 27.88 2.56 11.64
C GLU A 293 27.64 2.96 10.16
N GLN A 294 26.75 2.29 9.45
CA GLN A 294 26.32 2.71 8.13
C GLN A 294 25.24 3.78 8.25
N ALA A 295 25.31 4.82 7.41
CA ALA A 295 24.28 5.84 7.36
C ALA A 295 22.97 5.20 6.84
N GLU A 296 22.01 5.03 7.73
CA GLU A 296 20.67 4.57 7.38
C GLU A 296 19.74 5.79 7.45
N SER A 297 18.75 5.82 6.58
CA SER A 297 17.74 6.86 6.55
C SER A 297 16.38 6.25 6.36
N CYS A 298 15.36 6.88 6.89
CA CYS A 298 13.98 6.50 6.70
C CYS A 298 13.11 7.75 6.55
N VAL A 299 11.92 7.60 6.01
CA VAL A 299 10.93 8.68 5.97
C VAL A 299 10.14 8.65 7.27
N ALA A 300 9.92 9.82 7.88
CA ALA A 300 9.07 9.95 9.06
C ALA A 300 7.65 9.46 8.75
N TYR A 301 6.99 8.89 9.75
CA TYR A 301 5.62 8.40 9.57
C TYR A 301 4.66 9.55 9.20
N ALA A 302 4.76 10.69 9.90
CA ALA A 302 3.97 11.88 9.62
C ALA A 302 4.72 13.16 10.05
N THR A 303 4.18 14.34 9.68
CA THR A 303 4.81 15.64 9.95
C THR A 303 4.70 16.12 11.37
N GLN A 304 3.87 15.51 12.22
CA GLN A 304 3.75 15.85 13.64
C GLN A 304 3.61 14.60 14.51
N ASP A 305 3.99 14.69 15.79
CA ASP A 305 3.79 13.62 16.76
C ASP A 305 2.32 13.49 17.15
N ALA A 306 1.97 12.33 17.71
CA ALA A 306 0.61 11.96 18.06
C ALA A 306 -0.38 12.07 16.91
N ALA A 307 0.08 11.77 15.67
CA ALA A 307 -0.77 11.73 14.50
C ALA A 307 -1.87 10.67 14.67
N ASP A 308 -3.11 11.11 14.59
CA ASP A 308 -4.30 10.26 14.63
C ASP A 308 -4.61 9.78 13.20
N THR A 309 -4.71 8.48 13.01
CA THR A 309 -4.99 7.89 11.70
C THR A 309 -6.46 7.96 11.30
N GLY A 310 -7.34 8.41 12.18
CA GLY A 310 -8.79 8.36 11.96
C GLY A 310 -9.42 6.98 12.19
N HIS A 311 -8.62 5.94 12.43
CA HIS A 311 -9.05 4.56 12.66
C HIS A 311 -8.93 4.11 14.12
N GLY A 312 -8.93 5.07 15.08
CA GLY A 312 -8.73 4.78 16.50
C GLY A 312 -7.29 4.44 16.89
N TRP A 313 -6.35 4.69 16.02
CA TRP A 313 -4.92 4.48 16.23
C TRP A 313 -4.19 5.83 16.22
N VAL A 314 -3.39 6.07 17.24
CA VAL A 314 -2.53 7.24 17.35
C VAL A 314 -1.07 6.81 17.31
N MET A 315 -0.26 7.44 16.45
CA MET A 315 1.17 7.19 16.34
C MET A 315 1.94 8.20 17.22
N PRO A 316 2.38 7.81 18.45
CA PRO A 316 2.86 8.79 19.45
C PRO A 316 4.08 9.60 19.01
N ARG A 317 5.00 8.98 18.23
CA ARG A 317 6.25 9.59 17.77
C ARG A 317 6.34 9.67 16.26
N SER A 318 5.23 9.94 15.61
CA SER A 318 5.11 9.88 14.15
C SER A 318 6.09 10.79 13.41
N LYS A 319 6.49 11.92 13.98
CA LYS A 319 7.49 12.85 13.40
C LYS A 319 8.92 12.34 13.50
N THR A 320 9.24 11.56 14.53
CA THR A 320 10.60 11.11 14.85
C THR A 320 10.80 9.61 14.70
N SER A 321 9.75 8.88 14.35
CA SER A 321 9.79 7.45 14.05
C SER A 321 9.74 7.24 12.55
N GLY A 322 10.68 6.45 12.02
CA GLY A 322 10.64 6.02 10.63
C GLY A 322 9.49 5.05 10.38
N SER A 323 8.91 5.16 9.20
CA SER A 323 7.88 4.25 8.70
C SER A 323 8.49 3.33 7.63
N ILE A 324 8.27 2.02 7.74
CA ILE A 324 8.62 1.09 6.66
C ILE A 324 7.76 1.39 5.44
N SER A 325 6.44 1.47 5.62
CA SER A 325 5.53 1.74 4.51
C SER A 325 5.81 3.09 3.86
N GLY A 326 5.93 4.17 4.64
CA GLY A 326 6.27 5.48 4.12
C GLY A 326 7.62 5.51 3.38
N THR A 327 8.63 4.79 3.89
CA THR A 327 9.94 4.70 3.25
C THR A 327 9.88 3.90 1.94
N VAL A 328 9.25 2.74 1.96
CA VAL A 328 9.18 1.85 0.79
C VAL A 328 8.34 2.48 -0.32
N TYR A 329 7.17 3.04 -0.01
CA TYR A 329 6.36 3.72 -1.02
C TYR A 329 7.04 4.99 -1.55
N THR A 330 7.79 5.73 -0.72
CA THR A 330 8.60 6.86 -1.21
C THR A 330 9.67 6.39 -2.22
N LEU A 331 10.33 5.27 -1.96
CA LEU A 331 11.27 4.67 -2.91
C LEU A 331 10.54 4.25 -4.20
N PHE A 332 9.40 3.56 -4.11
CA PHE A 332 8.62 3.16 -5.27
C PHE A 332 8.14 4.38 -6.09
N ALA A 333 7.67 5.41 -5.41
CA ALA A 333 7.28 6.66 -6.04
C ALA A 333 8.46 7.36 -6.73
N TYR A 334 9.63 7.42 -6.10
CA TYR A 334 10.85 7.98 -6.68
C TYR A 334 11.25 7.26 -7.97
N TYR A 335 11.28 5.93 -7.94
CA TYR A 335 11.65 5.11 -9.08
C TYR A 335 10.50 4.84 -10.08
N SER A 336 9.31 5.39 -9.86
CA SER A 336 8.11 5.15 -10.68
C SER A 336 7.76 3.64 -10.78
N TYR A 337 8.01 2.90 -9.71
CA TYR A 337 7.73 1.48 -9.63
C TYR A 337 6.35 1.24 -9.03
N ASN A 338 5.45 0.61 -9.80
CA ASN A 338 4.15 0.18 -9.28
C ASN A 338 4.25 -1.26 -8.75
N PRO A 339 4.20 -1.50 -7.42
CA PRO A 339 4.30 -2.84 -6.85
C PRO A 339 3.11 -3.73 -7.21
N LEU A 340 2.01 -3.15 -7.72
CA LEU A 340 0.80 -3.85 -8.12
C LEU A 340 0.85 -4.38 -9.56
N GLU A 341 1.95 -4.12 -10.28
CA GLU A 341 2.20 -4.65 -11.62
C GLU A 341 3.43 -5.56 -11.60
N LEU A 342 3.42 -6.63 -12.41
CA LEU A 342 4.64 -7.37 -12.70
C LEU A 342 5.42 -6.63 -13.78
N ASP A 343 6.73 -6.49 -13.59
CA ASP A 343 7.62 -5.92 -14.62
C ASP A 343 7.32 -6.56 -15.97
N LYS A 344 7.18 -5.74 -17.00
CA LYS A 344 7.16 -6.20 -18.39
C LYS A 344 8.57 -6.67 -18.72
N GLU A 345 8.68 -7.88 -19.28
CA GLU A 345 9.94 -8.40 -19.82
C GLU A 345 10.47 -7.55 -20.96
#